data_a6007272d590c61fb79ef9e1b7c6cd37
#
_entry.id   a6007272d590c61fb79ef9e1b7c6cd37
#
_cell.length_a   1.000
_cell.length_b   1.000
_cell.length_c   1.000
_cell.angle_alpha   90.00
_cell.angle_beta   90.00
_cell.angle_gamma   90.00
#
_symmetry.space_group_name_H-M   'P 1'
#
loop_
_entity.id
_entity.type
_entity.pdbx_description
1 polymer ?
#
loop_
_entity_poly.entity_id
_entity_poly.type
_entity_poly.pdbx_seq_one_letter_code
_entity_poly.pdbx_strand_id
1 'polypeptide(L)'
;MFIHDEVSVPELSTKNINRKRFYQTPEGKLYPSITTVLQKRKMAGLMEWRKNVGEDVANYIARTAAHRGTKVHHMCEDFLNNMESNYPEKWAEHKKNFLPYVLFGQLKPVLMQKVNNILAQECGLYTDKYRVAGRVDCIAEYNGVKSIIDFKTSRKERNDDWNESYYIQASAYAEMFEERTGVAINQIVILVVTEDGVVQEFVKDKGEYLPMLVEAIDDFTTDWEKENEMVHSSSDDVAT
;
A
#
# COMPACT_ATOMS: atom_id res chain seq x y z
N MET A 1 1.71 6.11 24.69
CA MET A 1 2.56 5.03 24.13
C MET A 1 1.65 3.98 23.53
N PHE A 2 1.97 3.52 22.34
CA PHE A 2 1.24 2.43 21.67
C PHE A 2 1.69 1.08 22.23
N ILE A 3 0.74 0.14 22.36
CA ILE A 3 1.00 -1.24 22.75
C ILE A 3 1.30 -2.03 21.48
N HIS A 4 2.30 -2.91 21.55
CA HIS A 4 2.67 -3.82 20.46
C HIS A 4 2.36 -5.25 20.89
N ASP A 5 1.54 -5.93 20.08
CA ASP A 5 1.21 -7.35 20.19
C ASP A 5 1.63 -8.03 18.87
N GLU A 6 2.93 -7.94 18.57
CA GLU A 6 3.49 -8.28 17.28
C GLU A 6 3.27 -9.75 16.90
N VAL A 7 2.75 -9.93 15.71
CA VAL A 7 2.56 -11.25 15.09
C VAL A 7 3.69 -11.47 14.07
N SER A 8 4.42 -12.56 14.24
CA SER A 8 5.50 -12.92 13.32
C SER A 8 4.95 -13.28 11.95
N VAL A 9 5.50 -12.66 10.92
CA VAL A 9 5.23 -12.97 9.51
C VAL A 9 6.55 -13.25 8.79
N PRO A 10 6.56 -14.10 7.74
CA PRO A 10 7.78 -14.43 7.01
C PRO A 10 8.33 -13.21 6.25
N GLU A 11 9.65 -13.07 6.23
CA GLU A 11 10.30 -12.06 5.39
C GLU A 11 10.19 -12.42 3.91
N LEU A 12 9.94 -11.41 3.09
CA LEU A 12 9.86 -11.53 1.63
C LEU A 12 10.95 -10.71 0.95
N SER A 13 11.59 -11.28 -0.05
CA SER A 13 12.45 -10.53 -0.96
C SER A 13 11.67 -10.03 -2.18
N THR A 14 12.18 -8.99 -2.83
CA THR A 14 11.54 -8.43 -4.03
C THR A 14 12.38 -8.63 -5.28
N LYS A 15 11.72 -8.88 -6.41
CA LYS A 15 12.32 -8.95 -7.74
C LYS A 15 11.53 -8.09 -8.72
N ASN A 16 12.23 -7.44 -9.65
CA ASN A 16 11.60 -6.75 -10.77
C ASN A 16 11.75 -7.59 -12.05
N ILE A 17 10.62 -7.96 -12.64
CA ILE A 17 10.56 -8.74 -13.90
C ILE A 17 9.69 -7.92 -14.87
N ASN A 18 10.23 -7.60 -16.05
CA ASN A 18 9.55 -6.80 -17.06
C ASN A 18 8.93 -5.49 -16.51
N ARG A 19 9.69 -4.79 -15.64
CA ARG A 19 9.26 -3.55 -14.94
C ARG A 19 8.09 -3.74 -13.97
N LYS A 20 7.71 -4.97 -13.64
CA LYS A 20 6.67 -5.32 -12.67
C LYS A 20 7.32 -5.87 -11.42
N ARG A 21 6.85 -5.46 -10.24
CA ARG A 21 7.38 -5.92 -8.95
C ARG A 21 6.73 -7.22 -8.53
N PHE A 22 7.58 -8.19 -8.20
CA PHE A 22 7.22 -9.48 -7.62
C PHE A 22 7.86 -9.62 -6.23
N TYR A 23 7.24 -10.42 -5.39
CA TYR A 23 7.78 -10.87 -4.12
C TYR A 23 8.11 -12.36 -4.21
N GLN A 24 9.22 -12.74 -3.62
CA GLN A 24 9.60 -14.15 -3.49
C GLN A 24 9.25 -14.63 -2.10
N THR A 25 8.45 -15.71 -2.02
CA THR A 25 8.09 -16.37 -0.77
C THR A 25 9.26 -17.18 -0.21
N PRO A 26 9.23 -17.59 1.07
CA PRO A 26 10.25 -18.47 1.64
C PRO A 26 10.43 -19.78 0.86
N GLU A 27 9.37 -20.31 0.25
CA GLU A 27 9.37 -21.52 -0.58
C GLU A 27 9.87 -21.26 -2.01
N GLY A 28 10.28 -20.03 -2.33
CA GLY A 28 10.80 -19.64 -3.64
C GLY A 28 9.76 -19.29 -4.69
N LYS A 29 8.47 -19.31 -4.38
CA LYS A 29 7.41 -18.88 -5.29
C LYS A 29 7.51 -17.38 -5.56
N LEU A 30 7.14 -16.95 -6.77
CA LEU A 30 7.10 -15.55 -7.16
C LEU A 30 5.67 -15.11 -7.36
N TYR A 31 5.23 -14.12 -6.56
CA TYR A 31 3.92 -13.53 -6.66
C TYR A 31 4.00 -12.04 -7.02
N PRO A 32 3.17 -11.55 -7.97
CA PRO A 32 3.13 -10.13 -8.30
C PRO A 32 2.69 -9.31 -7.08
N SER A 33 3.21 -8.09 -6.96
CA SER A 33 2.71 -7.19 -5.92
C SER A 33 1.27 -6.77 -6.23
N ILE A 34 0.42 -6.69 -5.21
CA ILE A 34 -0.96 -6.20 -5.37
C ILE A 34 -1.01 -4.82 -6.03
N THR A 35 -0.03 -3.96 -5.75
CA THR A 35 0.06 -2.65 -6.41
C THR A 35 0.36 -2.77 -7.91
N THR A 36 1.09 -3.79 -8.34
CA THR A 36 1.33 -4.11 -9.76
C THR A 36 0.06 -4.64 -10.41
N VAL A 37 -0.65 -5.54 -9.74
CA VAL A 37 -1.95 -6.08 -10.22
C VAL A 37 -2.94 -4.96 -10.46
N LEU A 38 -3.07 -4.02 -9.53
CA LEU A 38 -4.01 -2.90 -9.60
C LEU A 38 -3.57 -1.75 -10.52
N GLN A 39 -2.38 -1.82 -11.11
CA GLN A 39 -1.85 -0.73 -11.92
C GLN A 39 -2.73 -0.43 -13.14
N LYS A 40 -3.25 -1.45 -13.81
CA LYS A 40 -4.10 -1.31 -15.01
C LYS A 40 -5.36 -0.49 -14.73
N ARG A 41 -6.02 -0.71 -13.60
CA ARG A 41 -7.23 0.02 -13.19
C ARG A 41 -6.99 1.53 -13.03
N LYS A 42 -5.76 1.92 -12.69
CA LYS A 42 -5.35 3.32 -12.51
C LYS A 42 -4.87 3.99 -13.80
N MET A 43 -4.50 3.19 -14.83
CA MET A 43 -3.77 3.70 -16.00
C MET A 43 -4.60 4.63 -16.88
N ALA A 44 -5.87 4.32 -17.17
CA ALA A 44 -6.67 5.10 -18.11
C ALA A 44 -6.80 6.58 -17.69
N GLY A 45 -7.27 6.83 -16.48
CA GLY A 45 -7.38 8.20 -15.94
C GLY A 45 -6.02 8.88 -15.75
N LEU A 46 -4.98 8.11 -15.38
CA LEU A 46 -3.62 8.64 -15.26
C LEU A 46 -3.05 9.09 -16.61
N MET A 47 -3.26 8.33 -17.67
CA MET A 47 -2.77 8.68 -19.01
C MET A 47 -3.48 9.92 -19.56
N GLU A 48 -4.78 10.03 -19.38
CA GLU A 48 -5.55 11.21 -19.77
C GLU A 48 -5.07 12.46 -19.01
N TRP A 49 -4.93 12.36 -17.69
CA TRP A 49 -4.39 13.44 -16.88
C TRP A 49 -2.98 13.84 -17.32
N ARG A 50 -2.07 12.89 -17.57
CA ARG A 50 -0.70 13.18 -18.05
C ARG A 50 -0.72 13.91 -19.38
N LYS A 51 -1.60 13.52 -20.30
CA LYS A 51 -1.78 14.21 -21.59
C LYS A 51 -2.22 15.65 -21.40
N ASN A 52 -3.10 15.92 -20.44
CA ASN A 52 -3.66 17.25 -20.18
C ASN A 52 -2.65 18.21 -19.52
N VAL A 53 -1.82 17.72 -18.59
CA VAL A 53 -0.86 18.57 -17.85
C VAL A 53 0.53 18.63 -18.50
N GLY A 54 0.82 17.74 -19.44
CA GLY A 54 2.14 17.56 -20.05
C GLY A 54 3.06 16.63 -19.26
N GLU A 55 3.97 15.96 -19.98
CA GLU A 55 4.76 14.86 -19.41
C GLU A 55 5.72 15.32 -18.31
N ASP A 56 6.45 16.42 -18.52
CA ASP A 56 7.41 16.94 -17.55
C ASP A 56 6.72 17.37 -16.25
N VAL A 57 5.56 18.05 -16.36
CA VAL A 57 4.77 18.47 -15.20
C VAL A 57 4.23 17.25 -14.47
N ALA A 58 3.70 16.27 -15.19
CA ALA A 58 3.20 15.03 -14.61
C ALA A 58 4.30 14.25 -13.87
N ASN A 59 5.51 14.16 -14.45
CA ASN A 59 6.66 13.51 -13.83
C ASN A 59 7.12 14.25 -12.56
N TYR A 60 7.15 15.57 -12.59
CA TYR A 60 7.48 16.37 -11.42
C TYR A 60 6.46 16.14 -10.28
N ILE A 61 5.17 16.22 -10.59
CA ILE A 61 4.08 16.01 -9.62
C ILE A 61 4.16 14.60 -9.03
N ALA A 62 4.33 13.56 -9.87
CA ALA A 62 4.42 12.18 -9.42
C ALA A 62 5.62 11.94 -8.48
N ARG A 63 6.80 12.47 -8.84
CA ARG A 63 8.02 12.36 -8.01
C ARG A 63 7.86 13.07 -6.66
N THR A 64 7.31 14.28 -6.67
CA THR A 64 7.08 15.07 -5.45
C THR A 64 6.06 14.38 -4.54
N ALA A 65 4.97 13.85 -5.11
CA ALA A 65 3.96 13.11 -4.38
C ALA A 65 4.53 11.82 -3.76
N ALA A 66 5.34 11.06 -4.52
CA ALA A 66 5.99 9.85 -4.03
C ALA A 66 6.95 10.16 -2.86
N HIS A 67 7.81 11.17 -3.00
CA HIS A 67 8.72 11.59 -1.93
C HIS A 67 7.95 12.01 -0.67
N ARG A 68 6.93 12.85 -0.82
CA ARG A 68 6.06 13.27 0.27
C ARG A 68 5.41 12.07 0.97
N GLY A 69 4.80 11.17 0.19
CA GLY A 69 4.15 9.97 0.71
C GLY A 69 5.12 9.12 1.52
N THR A 70 6.28 8.76 0.95
CA THR A 70 7.31 7.97 1.66
C THR A 70 7.69 8.60 3.00
N LYS A 71 7.88 9.92 3.06
CA LYS A 71 8.24 10.59 4.31
C LYS A 71 7.13 10.54 5.37
N VAL A 72 5.86 10.71 4.95
CA VAL A 72 4.72 10.59 5.87
C VAL A 72 4.58 9.16 6.40
N HIS A 73 4.72 8.14 5.55
CA HIS A 73 4.68 6.73 5.98
C HIS A 73 5.75 6.43 7.02
N HIS A 74 7.01 6.83 6.78
CA HIS A 74 8.08 6.67 7.77
C HIS A 74 7.80 7.38 9.11
N MET A 75 7.16 8.56 9.05
CA MET A 75 6.77 9.26 10.29
C MET A 75 5.65 8.52 11.02
N CYS A 76 4.68 7.95 10.31
CA CYS A 76 3.62 7.13 10.92
C CYS A 76 4.23 5.87 11.57
N GLU A 77 5.09 5.15 10.85
CA GLU A 77 5.80 3.97 11.33
C GLU A 77 6.60 4.28 12.60
N ASP A 78 7.48 5.27 12.55
CA ASP A 78 8.32 5.67 13.67
C ASP A 78 7.50 6.14 14.87
N PHE A 79 6.42 6.87 14.64
CA PHE A 79 5.53 7.34 15.70
C PHE A 79 4.81 6.19 16.38
N LEU A 80 4.26 5.27 15.61
CA LEU A 80 3.59 4.06 16.11
C LEU A 80 4.59 3.14 16.83
N ASN A 81 5.87 3.14 16.45
CA ASN A 81 6.96 2.49 17.16
C ASN A 81 7.42 3.25 18.43
N ASN A 82 6.67 4.26 18.85
CA ASN A 82 6.98 5.09 20.01
C ASN A 82 8.32 5.85 19.93
N MET A 83 8.83 6.09 18.71
CA MET A 83 10.14 6.73 18.51
C MET A 83 10.16 8.16 19.08
N GLU A 84 9.08 8.92 18.98
CA GLU A 84 8.98 10.27 19.51
C GLU A 84 9.29 10.33 21.02
N SER A 85 8.83 9.32 21.75
CA SER A 85 9.00 9.23 23.21
C SER A 85 10.34 8.58 23.60
N ASN A 86 10.74 7.52 22.88
CA ASN A 86 11.90 6.71 23.25
C ASN A 86 13.22 7.25 22.69
N TYR A 87 13.15 7.93 21.53
CA TYR A 87 14.32 8.42 20.80
C TYR A 87 14.08 9.83 20.23
N PRO A 88 13.86 10.85 21.08
CA PRO A 88 13.43 12.18 20.65
C PRO A 88 14.44 12.88 19.72
N GLU A 89 15.73 12.58 19.84
CA GLU A 89 16.75 13.12 18.94
C GLU A 89 16.63 12.57 17.52
N LYS A 90 16.37 11.26 17.37
CA LYS A 90 16.11 10.63 16.06
C LYS A 90 14.81 11.14 15.48
N TRP A 91 13.76 11.23 16.30
CA TRP A 91 12.48 11.80 15.89
C TRP A 91 12.60 13.22 15.35
N ALA A 92 13.47 14.05 15.96
CA ALA A 92 13.68 15.43 15.53
C ALA A 92 14.20 15.56 14.09
N GLU A 93 14.82 14.52 13.52
CA GLU A 93 15.27 14.50 12.13
C GLU A 93 14.11 14.62 11.14
N HIS A 94 12.90 14.16 11.50
CA HIS A 94 11.71 14.30 10.67
C HIS A 94 11.34 15.75 10.38
N LYS A 95 11.64 16.68 11.29
CA LYS A 95 11.36 18.12 11.14
C LYS A 95 12.07 18.77 9.95
N LYS A 96 13.15 18.14 9.46
CA LYS A 96 13.87 18.59 8.25
C LYS A 96 13.00 18.49 6.98
N ASN A 97 11.95 17.66 7.00
CA ASN A 97 11.00 17.48 5.90
C ASN A 97 9.73 18.27 6.19
N PHE A 98 9.74 19.59 6.00
CA PHE A 98 8.71 20.52 6.47
C PHE A 98 7.29 20.08 6.09
N LEU A 99 6.95 19.98 4.79
CA LEU A 99 5.59 19.63 4.36
C LEU A 99 5.16 18.23 4.84
N PRO A 100 5.94 17.14 4.66
CA PRO A 100 5.62 15.85 5.25
C PRO A 100 5.41 15.89 6.77
N TYR A 101 6.20 16.67 7.49
CA TYR A 101 6.07 16.80 8.95
C TYR A 101 4.77 17.51 9.35
N VAL A 102 4.37 18.54 8.61
CA VAL A 102 3.08 19.21 8.81
C VAL A 102 1.92 18.26 8.54
N LEU A 103 1.97 17.49 7.44
CA LEU A 103 0.96 16.49 7.11
C LEU A 103 0.85 15.39 8.18
N PHE A 104 2.00 14.86 8.62
CA PHE A 104 2.01 13.91 9.72
C PHE A 104 1.39 14.51 10.99
N GLY A 105 1.69 15.78 11.29
CA GLY A 105 1.10 16.51 12.42
C GLY A 105 -0.43 16.53 12.43
N GLN A 106 -1.06 16.46 11.25
CA GLN A 106 -2.51 16.34 11.09
C GLN A 106 -3.00 14.91 11.40
N LEU A 107 -2.23 13.89 10.98
CA LEU A 107 -2.56 12.48 11.26
C LEU A 107 -2.36 12.11 12.72
N LYS A 108 -1.37 12.70 13.37
CA LYS A 108 -0.96 12.36 14.74
C LYS A 108 -2.12 12.29 15.74
N PRO A 109 -3.06 13.26 15.82
CA PRO A 109 -4.20 13.17 16.73
C PRO A 109 -5.10 11.95 16.46
N VAL A 110 -5.33 11.61 15.20
CA VAL A 110 -6.13 10.45 14.80
C VAL A 110 -5.44 9.16 15.23
N LEU A 111 -4.13 9.04 15.00
CA LEU A 111 -3.35 7.89 15.43
C LEU A 111 -3.39 7.72 16.95
N MET A 112 -3.19 8.81 17.70
CA MET A 112 -3.22 8.78 19.16
C MET A 112 -4.57 8.37 19.75
N GLN A 113 -5.66 8.74 19.10
CA GLN A 113 -7.02 8.52 19.62
C GLN A 113 -7.58 7.15 19.22
N LYS A 114 -7.20 6.64 18.04
CA LYS A 114 -7.91 5.54 17.39
C LYS A 114 -7.06 4.28 17.18
N VAL A 115 -5.73 4.40 17.15
CA VAL A 115 -4.83 3.27 16.90
C VAL A 115 -4.24 2.76 18.21
N ASN A 116 -4.28 1.45 18.41
CA ASN A 116 -3.56 0.75 19.49
C ASN A 116 -3.34 -0.73 19.12
N ASN A 117 -2.69 -1.49 20.00
CA ASN A 117 -2.45 -2.93 19.84
C ASN A 117 -1.91 -3.27 18.44
N ILE A 118 -0.72 -2.78 18.15
CA ILE A 118 -0.06 -2.92 16.84
C ILE A 118 0.39 -4.36 16.67
N LEU A 119 -0.09 -5.02 15.62
CA LEU A 119 0.20 -6.41 15.30
C LEU A 119 1.37 -6.53 14.31
N ALA A 120 1.46 -5.62 13.34
CA ALA A 120 2.56 -5.58 12.37
C ALA A 120 2.64 -4.21 11.70
N GLN A 121 3.84 -3.81 11.27
CA GLN A 121 4.07 -2.61 10.47
C GLN A 121 5.07 -2.90 9.37
N GLU A 122 4.91 -2.23 8.22
CA GLU A 122 5.85 -2.25 7.09
C GLU A 122 6.35 -3.68 6.76
N CYS A 123 5.49 -4.69 6.86
CA CYS A 123 5.85 -6.09 6.66
C CYS A 123 5.36 -6.63 5.31
N GLY A 124 6.14 -7.57 4.76
CA GLY A 124 5.78 -8.30 3.56
C GLY A 124 4.72 -9.37 3.86
N LEU A 125 3.68 -9.42 3.05
CA LEU A 125 2.61 -10.40 3.14
C LEU A 125 2.37 -11.08 1.79
N TYR A 126 1.87 -12.31 1.80
CA TYR A 126 1.48 -13.04 0.61
C TYR A 126 0.33 -14.01 0.87
N THR A 127 -0.36 -14.38 -0.18
CA THR A 127 -1.41 -15.41 -0.16
C THR A 127 -1.19 -16.43 -1.28
N ASP A 128 -1.21 -17.71 -0.94
CA ASP A 128 -1.16 -18.79 -1.92
C ASP A 128 -2.51 -18.96 -2.63
N LYS A 129 -3.60 -18.62 -1.95
CA LYS A 129 -4.97 -18.66 -2.49
C LYS A 129 -5.11 -17.75 -3.71
N TYR A 130 -4.65 -16.52 -3.61
CA TYR A 130 -4.76 -15.51 -4.67
C TYR A 130 -3.47 -15.31 -5.48
N ARG A 131 -2.36 -15.91 -5.05
CA ARG A 131 -1.03 -15.81 -5.69
C ARG A 131 -0.57 -14.36 -5.87
N VAL A 132 -0.79 -13.54 -4.88
CA VAL A 132 -0.36 -12.13 -4.83
C VAL A 132 0.35 -11.86 -3.52
N ALA A 133 1.17 -10.81 -3.51
CA ALA A 133 1.93 -10.40 -2.34
C ALA A 133 1.96 -8.87 -2.25
N GLY A 134 2.46 -8.34 -1.14
CA GLY A 134 2.65 -6.91 -0.99
C GLY A 134 3.26 -6.54 0.35
N ARG A 135 3.39 -5.24 0.59
CA ARG A 135 3.85 -4.68 1.85
C ARG A 135 2.74 -3.84 2.44
N VAL A 136 2.29 -4.21 3.63
CA VAL A 136 1.24 -3.49 4.37
C VAL A 136 1.88 -2.39 5.22
N ASP A 137 1.23 -1.24 5.32
CA ASP A 137 1.72 -0.13 6.13
C ASP A 137 1.58 -0.42 7.63
N CYS A 138 0.36 -0.78 8.08
CA CYS A 138 0.09 -1.06 9.49
C CYS A 138 -1.08 -2.04 9.66
N ILE A 139 -0.95 -2.94 10.62
CA ILE A 139 -2.01 -3.82 11.11
C ILE A 139 -2.13 -3.58 12.61
N ALA A 140 -3.26 -3.05 13.05
CA ALA A 140 -3.49 -2.65 14.43
C ALA A 140 -4.98 -2.61 14.76
N GLU A 141 -5.32 -2.39 16.01
CA GLU A 141 -6.68 -2.00 16.35
C GLU A 141 -6.93 -0.54 15.97
N TYR A 142 -8.03 -0.31 15.25
CA TYR A 142 -8.55 1.01 14.93
C TYR A 142 -9.94 1.14 15.56
N ASN A 143 -10.09 2.04 16.52
CA ASN A 143 -11.27 2.12 17.39
C ASN A 143 -11.59 0.77 18.08
N GLY A 144 -10.57 0.02 18.50
CA GLY A 144 -10.73 -1.26 19.18
C GLY A 144 -11.05 -2.45 18.25
N VAL A 145 -11.04 -2.26 16.92
CA VAL A 145 -11.28 -3.32 15.93
C VAL A 145 -9.99 -3.59 15.14
N LYS A 146 -9.55 -4.85 15.08
CA LYS A 146 -8.38 -5.25 14.27
C LYS A 146 -8.59 -4.87 12.80
N SER A 147 -7.65 -4.13 12.25
CA SER A 147 -7.78 -3.46 10.96
C SER A 147 -6.48 -3.48 10.16
N ILE A 148 -6.62 -3.52 8.85
CA ILE A 148 -5.58 -3.05 7.95
C ILE A 148 -5.68 -1.54 7.87
N ILE A 149 -4.59 -0.83 8.14
CA ILE A 149 -4.51 0.64 8.08
C ILE A 149 -3.50 1.01 7.01
N ASP A 150 -3.92 1.82 6.05
CA ASP A 150 -3.12 2.26 4.92
C ASP A 150 -3.09 3.79 4.88
N PHE A 151 -1.89 4.37 4.86
CA PHE A 151 -1.69 5.82 4.89
C PHE A 151 -1.57 6.39 3.48
N LYS A 152 -2.27 7.47 3.21
CA LYS A 152 -2.22 8.15 1.91
C LYS A 152 -2.06 9.65 2.08
N THR A 153 -1.33 10.25 1.17
CA THR A 153 -1.24 11.71 1.06
C THR A 153 -1.91 12.17 -0.22
N SER A 154 -2.64 13.28 -0.15
CA SER A 154 -3.31 13.89 -1.31
C SER A 154 -3.09 15.39 -1.33
N ARG A 155 -3.26 16.03 -2.49
CA ARG A 155 -3.26 17.49 -2.59
C ARG A 155 -4.57 18.10 -2.09
N LYS A 156 -5.67 17.39 -2.32
CA LYS A 156 -7.04 17.79 -1.95
C LYS A 156 -7.80 16.60 -1.41
N GLU A 157 -8.94 16.87 -0.82
CA GLU A 157 -9.88 15.84 -0.42
C GLU A 157 -10.22 14.90 -1.58
N ARG A 158 -10.39 13.64 -1.25
CA ARG A 158 -10.73 12.58 -2.20
C ARG A 158 -12.21 12.23 -2.06
N ASN A 159 -12.85 11.97 -3.19
CA ASN A 159 -14.13 11.29 -3.22
C ASN A 159 -13.91 9.82 -2.85
N ASP A 160 -14.89 9.22 -2.17
CA ASP A 160 -14.88 7.82 -1.74
C ASP A 160 -14.61 6.86 -2.92
N ASP A 161 -15.28 7.05 -4.03
CA ASP A 161 -15.14 6.22 -5.24
C ASP A 161 -13.70 6.19 -5.80
N TRP A 162 -12.94 7.26 -5.59
CA TRP A 162 -11.55 7.33 -6.06
C TRP A 162 -10.58 6.50 -5.22
N ASN A 163 -11.05 5.95 -4.10
CA ASN A 163 -10.28 5.12 -3.20
C ASN A 163 -10.46 3.61 -3.45
N GLU A 164 -11.37 3.19 -4.34
CA GLU A 164 -11.67 1.78 -4.62
C GLU A 164 -10.41 0.91 -4.71
N SER A 165 -9.41 1.34 -5.48
CA SER A 165 -8.15 0.60 -5.61
C SER A 165 -7.35 0.48 -4.31
N TYR A 166 -7.53 1.39 -3.35
CA TYR A 166 -6.93 1.29 -2.01
C TYR A 166 -7.71 0.30 -1.15
N TYR A 167 -9.04 0.27 -1.29
CA TYR A 167 -9.86 -0.71 -0.59
C TYR A 167 -9.56 -2.13 -1.05
N ILE A 168 -9.44 -2.36 -2.36
CA ILE A 168 -9.03 -3.66 -2.92
C ILE A 168 -7.63 -4.05 -2.41
N GLN A 169 -6.68 -3.12 -2.39
CA GLN A 169 -5.33 -3.35 -1.88
C GLN A 169 -5.34 -3.74 -0.40
N ALA A 170 -6.06 -3.00 0.45
CA ALA A 170 -6.16 -3.28 1.87
C ALA A 170 -6.90 -4.60 2.15
N SER A 171 -7.93 -4.93 1.36
CA SER A 171 -8.62 -6.23 1.45
C SER A 171 -7.71 -7.40 1.11
N ALA A 172 -6.84 -7.24 0.10
CA ALA A 172 -5.82 -8.24 -0.21
C ALA A 172 -4.85 -8.45 0.97
N TYR A 173 -4.41 -7.38 1.64
CA TYR A 173 -3.56 -7.49 2.83
C TYR A 173 -4.26 -8.21 3.98
N ALA A 174 -5.54 -7.97 4.20
CA ALA A 174 -6.32 -8.68 5.20
C ALA A 174 -6.36 -10.19 4.95
N GLU A 175 -6.61 -10.61 3.70
CA GLU A 175 -6.60 -12.02 3.30
C GLU A 175 -5.19 -12.64 3.44
N MET A 176 -4.15 -11.92 3.03
CA MET A 176 -2.76 -12.36 3.19
C MET A 176 -2.41 -12.59 4.66
N PHE A 177 -2.78 -11.64 5.54
CA PHE A 177 -2.48 -11.72 6.96
C PHE A 177 -3.24 -12.85 7.63
N GLU A 178 -4.53 -12.99 7.35
CA GLU A 178 -5.35 -14.08 7.86
C GLU A 178 -4.81 -15.45 7.45
N GLU A 179 -4.41 -15.63 6.19
CA GLU A 179 -3.84 -16.88 5.69
C GLU A 179 -2.52 -17.24 6.37
N ARG A 180 -1.67 -16.25 6.70
CA ARG A 180 -0.34 -16.48 7.31
C ARG A 180 -0.39 -16.64 8.83
N THR A 181 -1.37 -16.07 9.50
CA THR A 181 -1.39 -15.96 10.96
C THR A 181 -2.62 -16.61 11.61
N GLY A 182 -3.67 -16.89 10.85
CA GLY A 182 -4.97 -17.33 11.37
C GLY A 182 -5.78 -16.22 12.04
N VAL A 183 -5.29 -14.97 12.04
CA VAL A 183 -5.99 -13.82 12.63
C VAL A 183 -6.87 -13.17 11.59
N ALA A 184 -8.17 -13.29 11.73
CA ALA A 184 -9.15 -12.67 10.83
C ALA A 184 -9.19 -11.15 11.02
N ILE A 185 -9.17 -10.43 9.88
CA ILE A 185 -9.33 -8.98 9.82
C ILE A 185 -10.41 -8.68 8.79
N ASN A 186 -11.50 -8.04 9.20
CA ASN A 186 -12.59 -7.63 8.31
C ASN A 186 -12.58 -6.13 8.02
N GLN A 187 -12.12 -5.32 8.98
CA GLN A 187 -12.07 -3.88 8.83
C GLN A 187 -10.82 -3.44 8.09
N ILE A 188 -11.02 -2.59 7.08
CA ILE A 188 -9.94 -1.88 6.38
C ILE A 188 -10.12 -0.38 6.56
N VAL A 189 -9.02 0.35 6.76
CA VAL A 189 -9.01 1.78 7.04
C VAL A 189 -8.02 2.47 6.13
N ILE A 190 -8.50 3.43 5.35
CA ILE A 190 -7.64 4.30 4.57
C ILE A 190 -7.64 5.68 5.21
N LEU A 191 -6.48 6.12 5.67
CA LEU A 191 -6.28 7.45 6.24
C LEU A 191 -5.62 8.34 5.20
N VAL A 192 -6.35 9.34 4.72
CA VAL A 192 -5.84 10.30 3.72
C VAL A 192 -5.61 11.64 4.39
N VAL A 193 -4.37 12.12 4.39
CA VAL A 193 -4.05 13.49 4.80
C VAL A 193 -3.81 14.37 3.57
N THR A 194 -4.40 15.57 3.59
CA THR A 194 -4.37 16.49 2.46
C THR A 194 -3.51 17.72 2.72
N GLU A 195 -3.00 18.36 1.66
CA GLU A 195 -2.17 19.57 1.78
C GLU A 195 -2.95 20.77 2.30
N ASP A 196 -4.28 20.77 2.19
CA ASP A 196 -5.18 21.78 2.76
C ASP A 196 -5.60 21.50 4.22
N GLY A 197 -5.01 20.47 4.84
CA GLY A 197 -5.10 20.26 6.29
C GLY A 197 -6.24 19.36 6.74
N VAL A 198 -6.87 18.63 5.83
CA VAL A 198 -7.95 17.70 6.16
C VAL A 198 -7.40 16.28 6.33
N VAL A 199 -7.89 15.56 7.34
CA VAL A 199 -7.71 14.11 7.46
C VAL A 199 -9.03 13.45 7.18
N GLN A 200 -9.07 12.64 6.12
CA GLN A 200 -10.22 11.83 5.77
C GLN A 200 -10.00 10.39 6.24
N GLU A 201 -11.02 9.82 6.84
CA GLU A 201 -11.03 8.45 7.36
C GLU A 201 -12.06 7.63 6.59
N PHE A 202 -11.60 6.64 5.83
CA PHE A 202 -12.47 5.74 5.11
C PHE A 202 -12.37 4.35 5.76
N VAL A 203 -13.44 3.96 6.45
CA VAL A 203 -13.56 2.67 7.14
C VAL A 203 -14.53 1.79 6.35
N LYS A 204 -14.09 0.61 5.93
CA LYS A 204 -14.84 -0.30 5.06
C LYS A 204 -14.73 -1.74 5.56
N ASP A 205 -15.63 -2.61 5.08
CA ASP A 205 -15.51 -4.05 5.23
C ASP A 205 -14.75 -4.64 4.03
N LYS A 206 -13.76 -5.52 4.29
CA LYS A 206 -12.97 -6.15 3.21
C LYS A 206 -13.84 -6.96 2.24
N GLY A 207 -14.92 -7.56 2.73
CA GLY A 207 -15.79 -8.44 1.95
C GLY A 207 -16.43 -7.73 0.76
N GLU A 208 -16.64 -6.41 0.84
CA GLU A 208 -17.19 -5.63 -0.26
C GLU A 208 -16.26 -5.59 -1.47
N TYR A 209 -14.94 -5.71 -1.26
CA TYR A 209 -13.91 -5.53 -2.29
C TYR A 209 -13.24 -6.82 -2.77
N LEU A 210 -13.50 -7.95 -2.12
CA LEU A 210 -12.94 -9.25 -2.52
C LEU A 210 -13.35 -9.69 -3.93
N PRO A 211 -14.59 -9.50 -4.41
CA PRO A 211 -14.93 -9.81 -5.79
C PRO A 211 -14.10 -9.01 -6.80
N MET A 212 -13.87 -7.72 -6.52
CA MET A 212 -13.06 -6.84 -7.36
C MET A 212 -11.57 -7.20 -7.32
N LEU A 213 -11.09 -7.75 -6.20
CA LEU A 213 -9.73 -8.29 -6.08
C LEU A 213 -9.54 -9.48 -7.00
N VAL A 214 -10.47 -10.43 -7.02
CA VAL A 214 -10.42 -11.61 -7.89
C VAL A 214 -10.40 -11.17 -9.36
N GLU A 215 -11.31 -10.30 -9.76
CA GLU A 215 -11.36 -9.75 -11.12
C GLU A 215 -10.03 -9.08 -11.54
N ALA A 216 -9.45 -8.27 -10.66
CA ALA A 216 -8.18 -7.59 -10.95
C ALA A 216 -7.01 -8.57 -11.11
N ILE A 217 -7.01 -9.68 -10.37
CA ILE A 217 -6.01 -10.74 -10.46
C ILE A 217 -6.17 -11.51 -11.76
N ASP A 218 -7.40 -11.87 -12.14
CA ASP A 218 -7.69 -12.58 -13.37
C ASP A 218 -7.30 -11.75 -14.61
N ASP A 219 -7.63 -10.46 -14.61
CA ASP A 219 -7.21 -9.51 -15.63
C ASP A 219 -5.68 -9.43 -15.76
N PHE A 220 -4.98 -9.28 -14.62
CA PHE A 220 -3.54 -9.22 -14.61
C PHE A 220 -2.90 -10.51 -15.11
N THR A 221 -3.40 -11.67 -14.67
CA THR A 221 -2.88 -12.98 -15.06
C THR A 221 -3.01 -13.20 -16.57
N THR A 222 -4.18 -12.90 -17.10
CA THR A 222 -4.45 -13.00 -18.54
C THR A 222 -3.50 -12.12 -19.37
N ASP A 223 -3.28 -10.88 -18.96
CA ASP A 223 -2.38 -9.96 -19.65
C ASP A 223 -0.92 -10.42 -19.53
N TRP A 224 -0.52 -10.91 -18.36
CA TRP A 224 0.82 -11.39 -18.10
C TRP A 224 1.18 -12.62 -18.93
N GLU A 225 0.26 -13.56 -19.09
CA GLU A 225 0.43 -14.74 -19.93
C GLU A 225 0.60 -14.34 -21.40
N LYS A 226 -0.24 -13.47 -21.94
CA LYS A 226 -0.13 -12.95 -23.30
C LYS A 226 1.20 -12.23 -23.56
N GLU A 227 1.66 -11.40 -22.63
CA GLU A 227 2.96 -10.71 -22.75
C GLU A 227 4.12 -11.71 -22.83
N ASN A 228 4.08 -12.78 -22.05
CA ASN A 228 5.14 -13.80 -22.05
C ASN A 228 5.10 -14.72 -23.29
N GLU A 229 3.94 -15.06 -23.81
CA GLU A 229 3.80 -15.80 -25.06
C GLU A 229 4.37 -15.03 -26.25
N MET A 230 4.11 -13.72 -26.35
CA MET A 230 4.65 -12.88 -27.42
C MET A 230 6.18 -12.76 -27.36
N VAL A 231 6.80 -12.77 -26.16
CA VAL A 231 8.24 -12.72 -26.00
C VAL A 231 8.88 -14.02 -26.47
N HIS A 232 8.27 -15.18 -26.25
CA HIS A 232 8.77 -16.47 -26.70
C HIS A 232 8.63 -16.64 -28.22
N SER A 233 7.53 -16.22 -28.82
CA SER A 233 7.33 -16.29 -30.29
C SER A 233 8.28 -15.39 -31.07
N SER A 234 8.66 -14.22 -30.51
CA SER A 234 9.61 -13.31 -31.16
C SER A 234 11.09 -13.74 -31.02
N SER A 235 11.41 -14.64 -30.09
CA SER A 235 12.76 -15.19 -29.94
C SER A 235 13.04 -16.36 -30.92
N ASP A 236 12.01 -17.05 -31.38
CA ASP A 236 12.10 -18.16 -32.33
C ASP A 236 12.26 -17.68 -33.80
N ASP A 237 11.78 -16.47 -34.13
CA ASP A 237 11.88 -15.86 -35.46
C ASP A 237 13.27 -15.24 -35.75
N VAL A 238 14.18 -15.15 -34.78
CA VAL A 238 15.55 -14.59 -34.93
C VAL A 238 16.61 -15.69 -35.12
N ALA A 239 16.22 -16.95 -35.03
CA ALA A 239 17.11 -18.13 -35.09
C ALA A 239 17.07 -18.90 -36.42
N THR A 240 16.56 -18.29 -37.52
CA THR A 240 16.56 -18.86 -38.88
C THR A 240 17.36 -18.04 -39.86
#